data_ab7d5ee6ced9efaec46251e14f23069a
#
_entry.id   ab7d5ee6ced9efaec46251e14f23069a
#
_cell.length_a   1.000
_cell.length_b   1.000
_cell.length_c   1.000
_cell.angle_alpha   90.00
_cell.angle_beta   90.00
_cell.angle_gamma   90.00
#
_symmetry.space_group_name_H-M   'P 1'
#
loop_
_entity.id
_entity.type
_entity.pdbx_description
1 polymer ?
#
loop_
_entity_poly.entity_id
_entity_poly.type
_entity_poly.pdbx_seq_one_letter_code
_entity_poly.pdbx_strand_id
1 'polypeptide(L)'
;MRIRWVLLAPLVLAACVKQSTYDKAMADNKQLKADLATAQQKEADTEKTLGDRIKDLESKLGELDTSARSKEAQLGKVESEKAATENELAELRRQKEAAEKRIAAYKALQDKFRALVDTGKLQVVFRNGQMTLKLPSGILFPSGSAELSKGGQTALGDVVNILKQFQDRRFVVAGHTDNQPIKTHEFKNNWYLSTARANSVVQFMIKDGFPAKNLAAAGYGEFDPVAPNDKEEGREQNRRIEIILVPDLAELPSLTGNQP
;
A
#
# COMPACT_ATOMS: atom_id res chain seq x y z
N MET A 1 97.37 -88.45 -30.75
CA MET A 1 96.47 -87.58 -29.89
C MET A 1 95.11 -88.18 -29.88
N ARG A 2 94.67 -88.71 -28.79
CA ARG A 2 93.40 -89.51 -28.68
C ARG A 2 92.40 -88.73 -27.93
N ILE A 3 91.27 -88.27 -28.56
CA ILE A 3 90.16 -87.54 -27.96
C ILE A 3 89.12 -88.62 -27.49
N ARG A 4 88.93 -88.62 -26.15
CA ARG A 4 87.93 -89.46 -25.47
C ARG A 4 86.60 -88.69 -25.41
N TRP A 5 85.57 -89.26 -26.09
CA TRP A 5 84.22 -88.81 -25.95
C TRP A 5 83.61 -89.31 -24.59
N VAL A 6 83.17 -88.40 -23.78
CA VAL A 6 82.35 -88.72 -22.60
C VAL A 6 80.91 -88.53 -22.99
N LEU A 7 80.23 -89.60 -23.04
CA LEU A 7 78.74 -89.64 -23.25
C LEU A 7 78.10 -89.27 -21.86
N LEU A 8 77.49 -88.11 -21.77
CA LEU A 8 76.58 -87.75 -20.67
C LEU A 8 75.18 -88.32 -21.08
N ALA A 9 74.68 -89.31 -20.36
CA ALA A 9 73.33 -89.76 -20.46
C ALA A 9 72.44 -88.89 -19.62
N PRO A 10 71.29 -88.38 -20.14
CA PRO A 10 70.33 -87.65 -19.34
C PRO A 10 69.60 -88.63 -18.42
N LEU A 11 69.67 -88.43 -17.12
CA LEU A 11 68.87 -89.17 -16.16
C LEU A 11 67.44 -88.60 -16.20
N VAL A 12 66.59 -89.28 -16.93
CA VAL A 12 65.14 -88.98 -16.92
C VAL A 12 64.55 -89.63 -15.68
N LEU A 13 64.38 -88.86 -14.63
CA LEU A 13 63.55 -89.24 -13.48
C LEU A 13 62.10 -89.23 -13.89
N ALA A 14 61.61 -90.32 -14.38
CA ALA A 14 60.21 -90.56 -14.58
C ALA A 14 59.54 -90.70 -13.19
N ALA A 15 59.03 -89.67 -12.65
CA ALA A 15 58.14 -89.74 -11.53
C ALA A 15 56.79 -90.37 -11.96
N CYS A 16 56.69 -91.66 -11.74
CA CYS A 16 55.44 -92.38 -12.01
C CYS A 16 54.35 -91.89 -11.05
N VAL A 17 53.60 -90.88 -11.42
CA VAL A 17 52.34 -90.53 -10.77
C VAL A 17 51.37 -91.69 -11.13
N LYS A 18 50.73 -92.29 -10.10
CA LYS A 18 49.68 -93.30 -10.34
C LYS A 18 48.64 -92.69 -11.25
N GLN A 19 48.29 -93.39 -12.35
CA GLN A 19 47.29 -92.97 -13.35
C GLN A 19 46.00 -92.46 -12.67
N SER A 20 45.54 -93.09 -11.59
CA SER A 20 44.36 -92.73 -10.86
C SER A 20 44.47 -91.35 -10.18
N THR A 21 45.70 -90.96 -9.72
CA THR A 21 45.99 -89.66 -9.11
C THR A 21 46.00 -88.53 -10.18
N TYR A 22 46.53 -88.87 -11.36
CA TYR A 22 46.52 -87.95 -12.51
C TYR A 22 45.09 -87.73 -13.00
N ASP A 23 44.29 -88.79 -13.17
CA ASP A 23 42.88 -88.70 -13.63
C ASP A 23 42.01 -87.91 -12.62
N LYS A 24 42.25 -88.09 -11.31
CA LYS A 24 41.61 -87.36 -10.31
C LYS A 24 41.96 -85.85 -10.33
N ALA A 25 43.25 -85.52 -10.46
CA ALA A 25 43.70 -84.16 -10.61
C ALA A 25 43.15 -83.45 -11.85
N MET A 26 43.04 -84.21 -12.95
CA MET A 26 42.41 -83.72 -14.18
C MET A 26 40.89 -83.43 -14.00
N ALA A 27 40.20 -84.35 -13.30
CA ALA A 27 38.78 -84.18 -13.02
C ALA A 27 38.55 -82.97 -12.09
N ASP A 28 39.36 -82.84 -11.01
CA ASP A 28 39.33 -81.71 -10.07
C ASP A 28 39.63 -80.36 -10.83
N ASN A 29 40.63 -80.34 -11.69
CA ASN A 29 40.98 -79.20 -12.55
C ASN A 29 39.81 -78.77 -13.49
N LYS A 30 39.16 -79.79 -14.07
CA LYS A 30 37.98 -79.53 -14.87
C LYS A 30 36.83 -78.95 -14.08
N GLN A 31 36.59 -79.50 -12.87
CA GLN A 31 35.58 -79.00 -11.97
C GLN A 31 35.87 -77.55 -11.52
N LEU A 32 37.10 -77.29 -11.09
CA LEU A 32 37.56 -75.94 -10.67
C LEU A 32 37.42 -74.92 -11.81
N LYS A 33 37.71 -75.33 -13.05
CA LYS A 33 37.47 -74.44 -14.22
C LYS A 33 36.00 -74.13 -14.47
N ALA A 34 35.12 -75.12 -14.26
CA ALA A 34 33.67 -74.92 -14.37
C ALA A 34 33.12 -74.01 -13.25
N ASP A 35 33.63 -74.26 -12.03
CA ASP A 35 33.25 -73.43 -10.86
C ASP A 35 33.75 -72.00 -11.01
N LEU A 36 34.98 -71.78 -11.50
CA LEU A 36 35.51 -70.45 -11.81
C LEU A 36 34.70 -69.75 -12.87
N ALA A 37 34.37 -70.44 -13.95
CA ALA A 37 33.53 -69.88 -15.03
C ALA A 37 32.13 -69.47 -14.49
N THR A 38 31.53 -70.29 -13.60
CA THR A 38 30.25 -69.98 -12.97
C THR A 38 30.35 -68.79 -12.01
N ALA A 39 31.47 -68.69 -11.26
CA ALA A 39 31.70 -67.56 -10.36
C ALA A 39 31.88 -66.27 -11.17
N GLN A 40 32.68 -66.32 -12.22
CA GLN A 40 32.88 -65.17 -13.12
C GLN A 40 31.58 -64.71 -13.78
N GLN A 41 30.71 -65.62 -14.19
CA GLN A 41 29.42 -65.31 -14.73
C GLN A 41 28.53 -64.61 -13.70
N LYS A 42 28.47 -65.14 -12.51
CA LYS A 42 27.71 -64.53 -11.38
C LYS A 42 28.22 -63.16 -11.04
N GLU A 43 29.55 -62.94 -11.04
CA GLU A 43 30.17 -61.64 -10.81
C GLU A 43 29.76 -60.64 -11.89
N ALA A 44 29.85 -61.01 -13.17
CA ALA A 44 29.42 -60.15 -14.29
C ALA A 44 27.93 -59.82 -14.23
N ASP A 45 27.05 -60.77 -13.89
CA ASP A 45 25.62 -60.56 -13.77
C ASP A 45 25.32 -59.63 -12.54
N THR A 46 26.09 -59.78 -11.45
CA THR A 46 25.96 -58.91 -10.27
C THR A 46 26.43 -57.47 -10.58
N GLU A 47 27.58 -57.31 -11.26
CA GLU A 47 28.07 -56.02 -11.69
C GLU A 47 27.08 -55.30 -12.61
N LYS A 48 26.52 -56.03 -13.60
CA LYS A 48 25.47 -55.46 -14.47
C LYS A 48 24.26 -55.02 -13.70
N THR A 49 23.75 -55.86 -12.78
CA THR A 49 22.56 -55.52 -11.94
C THR A 49 22.84 -54.35 -11.02
N LEU A 50 24.01 -54.24 -10.44
CA LEU A 50 24.42 -53.10 -9.58
C LEU A 50 24.57 -51.82 -10.48
N GLY A 51 25.16 -51.93 -11.62
CA GLY A 51 25.29 -50.83 -12.58
C GLY A 51 23.93 -50.26 -13.02
N ASP A 52 22.97 -51.12 -13.33
CA ASP A 52 21.60 -50.72 -13.68
C ASP A 52 20.89 -50.04 -12.51
N ARG A 53 21.11 -50.56 -11.29
CA ARG A 53 20.52 -49.98 -10.07
C ARG A 53 21.14 -48.63 -9.69
N ILE A 54 22.44 -48.45 -9.91
CA ILE A 54 23.11 -47.15 -9.74
C ILE A 54 22.54 -46.12 -10.67
N LYS A 55 22.37 -46.44 -11.99
CA LYS A 55 21.77 -45.55 -12.97
C LYS A 55 20.33 -45.15 -12.60
N ASP A 56 19.51 -46.09 -12.13
CA ASP A 56 18.13 -45.82 -11.67
C ASP A 56 18.11 -44.87 -10.46
N LEU A 57 19.01 -45.10 -9.48
CA LEU A 57 19.16 -44.25 -8.33
C LEU A 57 19.66 -42.82 -8.66
N GLU A 58 20.61 -42.71 -9.58
CA GLU A 58 21.11 -41.42 -10.09
C GLU A 58 20.03 -40.65 -10.82
N SER A 59 19.21 -41.34 -11.65
CA SER A 59 18.04 -40.72 -12.30
C SER A 59 17.03 -40.19 -11.27
N LYS A 60 16.67 -41.00 -10.26
CA LYS A 60 15.76 -40.61 -9.20
C LYS A 60 16.30 -39.44 -8.34
N LEU A 61 17.60 -39.44 -8.05
CA LEU A 61 18.26 -38.34 -7.39
C LEU A 61 18.15 -37.03 -8.19
N GLY A 62 18.37 -37.09 -9.50
CA GLY A 62 18.21 -35.95 -10.42
C GLY A 62 16.77 -35.40 -10.44
N GLU A 63 15.78 -36.29 -10.50
CA GLU A 63 14.36 -35.93 -10.45
C GLU A 63 14.00 -35.28 -9.09
N LEU A 64 14.47 -35.85 -7.98
CA LEU A 64 14.25 -35.30 -6.65
C LEU A 64 14.90 -33.91 -6.48
N ASP A 65 16.14 -33.73 -6.96
CA ASP A 65 16.85 -32.47 -6.89
C ASP A 65 16.11 -31.37 -7.68
N THR A 66 15.67 -31.69 -8.91
CA THR A 66 14.86 -30.76 -9.72
C THR A 66 13.53 -30.43 -9.06
N SER A 67 12.85 -31.40 -8.46
CA SER A 67 11.61 -31.19 -7.72
C SER A 67 11.83 -30.36 -6.46
N ALA A 68 12.90 -30.59 -5.74
CA ALA A 68 13.24 -29.82 -4.54
C ALA A 68 13.51 -28.33 -4.88
N ARG A 69 14.33 -28.09 -5.92
CA ARG A 69 14.59 -26.71 -6.41
C ARG A 69 13.33 -25.99 -6.89
N SER A 70 12.43 -26.71 -7.56
CA SER A 70 11.15 -26.15 -8.01
C SER A 70 10.28 -25.76 -6.83
N LYS A 71 10.19 -26.60 -5.79
CA LYS A 71 9.44 -26.31 -4.58
C LYS A 71 10.03 -25.14 -3.78
N GLU A 72 11.37 -25.07 -3.70
CA GLU A 72 12.06 -23.97 -3.04
C GLU A 72 11.79 -22.62 -3.74
N ALA A 73 11.83 -22.60 -5.08
CA ALA A 73 11.45 -21.43 -5.87
C ALA A 73 9.98 -21.02 -5.64
N GLN A 74 9.07 -22.01 -5.57
CA GLN A 74 7.65 -21.74 -5.27
C GLN A 74 7.46 -21.16 -3.85
N LEU A 75 8.16 -21.72 -2.86
CA LEU A 75 8.12 -21.20 -1.48
C LEU A 75 8.61 -19.75 -1.42
N GLY A 76 9.75 -19.44 -2.06
CA GLY A 76 10.27 -18.08 -2.12
C GLY A 76 9.28 -17.10 -2.77
N LYS A 77 8.57 -17.54 -3.83
CA LYS A 77 7.53 -16.73 -4.46
C LYS A 77 6.35 -16.47 -3.52
N VAL A 78 5.84 -17.51 -2.86
CA VAL A 78 4.72 -17.39 -1.90
C VAL A 78 5.09 -16.51 -0.70
N GLU A 79 6.31 -16.63 -0.17
CA GLU A 79 6.80 -15.76 0.90
C GLU A 79 6.87 -14.30 0.48
N SER A 80 7.35 -14.04 -0.74
CA SER A 80 7.38 -12.67 -1.31
C SER A 80 5.97 -12.10 -1.49
N GLU A 81 5.04 -12.87 -2.05
CA GLU A 81 3.64 -12.47 -2.22
C GLU A 81 2.95 -12.24 -0.85
N LYS A 82 3.23 -13.07 0.14
CA LYS A 82 2.73 -12.89 1.50
C LYS A 82 3.24 -11.59 2.11
N ALA A 83 4.54 -11.31 2.03
CA ALA A 83 5.12 -10.07 2.55
C ALA A 83 4.53 -8.83 1.86
N ALA A 84 4.33 -8.87 0.53
CA ALA A 84 3.67 -7.78 -0.20
C ALA A 84 2.23 -7.56 0.28
N THR A 85 1.45 -8.63 0.45
CA THR A 85 0.07 -8.58 0.93
C THR A 85 -0.03 -8.07 2.37
N GLU A 86 0.89 -8.46 3.25
CA GLU A 86 0.95 -7.97 4.64
C GLU A 86 1.24 -6.46 4.69
N ASN A 87 2.14 -5.97 3.84
CA ASN A 87 2.44 -4.54 3.72
C ASN A 87 1.22 -3.75 3.20
N GLU A 88 0.55 -4.25 2.17
CA GLU A 88 -0.66 -3.62 1.64
C GLU A 88 -1.79 -3.59 2.68
N LEU A 89 -1.99 -4.67 3.41
CA LEU A 89 -2.97 -4.74 4.50
C LEU A 89 -2.65 -3.75 5.63
N ALA A 90 -1.38 -3.60 5.99
CA ALA A 90 -0.96 -2.63 7.00
C ALA A 90 -1.23 -1.20 6.54
N GLU A 91 -0.98 -0.88 5.27
CA GLU A 91 -1.26 0.43 4.69
C GLU A 91 -2.77 0.73 4.63
N LEU A 92 -3.58 -0.24 4.18
CA LEU A 92 -5.04 -0.11 4.17
C LEU A 92 -5.63 0.11 5.57
N ARG A 93 -5.07 -0.56 6.60
CA ARG A 93 -5.48 -0.35 7.99
C ARG A 93 -5.17 1.07 8.46
N ARG A 94 -3.97 1.60 8.17
CA ARG A 94 -3.61 2.99 8.49
C ARG A 94 -4.53 3.99 7.81
N GLN A 95 -4.84 3.79 6.53
CA GLN A 95 -5.76 4.64 5.78
C GLN A 95 -7.18 4.61 6.38
N LYS A 96 -7.66 3.43 6.75
CA LYS A 96 -8.94 3.26 7.42
C LYS A 96 -8.98 4.01 8.74
N GLU A 97 -8.00 3.83 9.60
CA GLU A 97 -7.92 4.53 10.90
C GLU A 97 -7.87 6.05 10.73
N ALA A 98 -7.10 6.54 9.76
CA ALA A 98 -7.05 7.97 9.45
C ALA A 98 -8.40 8.50 8.95
N ALA A 99 -9.11 7.73 8.12
CA ALA A 99 -10.44 8.09 7.66
C ALA A 99 -11.47 8.10 8.82
N GLU A 100 -11.44 7.09 9.69
CA GLU A 100 -12.32 7.02 10.87
C GLU A 100 -12.08 8.19 11.85
N LYS A 101 -10.82 8.55 12.10
CA LYS A 101 -10.47 9.72 12.91
C LYS A 101 -11.00 11.02 12.30
N ARG A 102 -10.89 11.18 10.97
CA ARG A 102 -11.47 12.35 10.28
C ARG A 102 -12.99 12.41 10.41
N ILE A 103 -13.68 11.30 10.18
CA ILE A 103 -15.14 11.24 10.34
C ILE A 103 -15.55 11.58 11.76
N ALA A 104 -14.85 11.05 12.76
CA ALA A 104 -15.13 11.34 14.17
C ALA A 104 -14.91 12.84 14.51
N ALA A 105 -13.83 13.45 13.99
CA ALA A 105 -13.57 14.87 14.17
C ALA A 105 -14.65 15.75 13.53
N TYR A 106 -15.09 15.42 12.31
CA TYR A 106 -16.19 16.12 11.65
C TYR A 106 -17.51 15.99 12.41
N LYS A 107 -17.83 14.78 12.89
CA LYS A 107 -19.04 14.56 13.68
C LYS A 107 -19.01 15.37 14.97
N ALA A 108 -17.90 15.36 15.69
CA ALA A 108 -17.76 16.15 16.92
C ALA A 108 -17.93 17.67 16.66
N LEU A 109 -17.40 18.16 15.53
CA LEU A 109 -17.57 19.55 15.13
C LEU A 109 -19.02 19.85 14.76
N GLN A 110 -19.68 18.97 14.00
CA GLN A 110 -21.09 19.10 13.64
C GLN A 110 -21.99 19.14 14.89
N ASP A 111 -21.75 18.26 15.87
CA ASP A 111 -22.51 18.22 17.13
C ASP A 111 -22.35 19.54 17.93
N LYS A 112 -21.17 20.17 17.91
CA LYS A 112 -20.95 21.47 18.55
C LYS A 112 -21.70 22.62 17.88
N PHE A 113 -21.90 22.55 16.55
CA PHE A 113 -22.66 23.53 15.81
C PHE A 113 -24.18 23.30 15.84
N ARG A 114 -24.63 22.17 16.37
CA ARG A 114 -26.05 21.76 16.33
C ARG A 114 -26.99 22.85 16.86
N ALA A 115 -26.65 23.46 17.98
CA ALA A 115 -27.48 24.54 18.57
C ALA A 115 -27.62 25.76 17.65
N LEU A 116 -26.57 26.11 16.89
CA LEU A 116 -26.63 27.23 15.94
C LEU A 116 -27.34 26.82 14.64
N VAL A 117 -27.25 25.57 14.21
CA VAL A 117 -27.98 25.03 13.07
C VAL A 117 -29.49 25.02 13.37
N ASP A 118 -29.89 24.57 14.55
CA ASP A 118 -31.30 24.50 14.98
C ASP A 118 -31.96 25.89 15.04
N THR A 119 -31.18 26.98 15.23
CA THR A 119 -31.70 28.36 15.16
C THR A 119 -31.77 28.94 13.76
N GLY A 120 -31.34 28.19 12.71
CA GLY A 120 -31.29 28.64 11.31
C GLY A 120 -30.20 29.69 11.00
N LYS A 121 -29.39 30.08 11.99
CA LYS A 121 -28.31 31.07 11.81
C LYS A 121 -27.11 30.51 11.02
N LEU A 122 -26.96 29.20 10.99
CA LEU A 122 -25.83 28.49 10.40
C LEU A 122 -26.32 27.20 9.76
N GLN A 123 -25.72 26.84 8.63
CA GLN A 123 -25.82 25.50 8.04
C GLN A 123 -24.43 24.88 7.97
N VAL A 124 -24.30 23.61 8.34
CA VAL A 124 -23.08 22.82 8.16
C VAL A 124 -23.28 21.92 6.95
N VAL A 125 -22.53 22.14 5.90
CA VAL A 125 -22.64 21.40 4.64
C VAL A 125 -21.26 20.83 4.24
N PHE A 126 -21.29 19.73 3.47
CA PHE A 126 -20.10 19.23 2.80
C PHE A 126 -20.16 19.65 1.34
N ARG A 127 -19.19 20.44 0.91
CA ARG A 127 -19.09 20.91 -0.46
C ARG A 127 -17.67 20.69 -0.98
N ASN A 128 -17.55 20.10 -2.16
CA ASN A 128 -16.26 19.79 -2.77
C ASN A 128 -15.32 18.97 -1.83
N GLY A 129 -15.90 18.07 -1.02
CA GLY A 129 -15.14 17.28 -0.05
C GLY A 129 -14.66 18.04 1.18
N GLN A 130 -15.08 19.31 1.36
CA GLN A 130 -14.68 20.16 2.47
C GLN A 130 -15.90 20.47 3.36
N MET A 131 -15.68 20.49 4.67
CA MET A 131 -16.67 20.95 5.61
C MET A 131 -16.77 22.48 5.55
N THR A 132 -17.98 22.98 5.34
CA THR A 132 -18.27 24.38 5.12
C THR A 132 -19.38 24.80 6.06
N LEU A 133 -19.15 25.89 6.79
CA LEU A 133 -20.13 26.59 7.59
C LEU A 133 -20.74 27.70 6.73
N LYS A 134 -22.01 27.60 6.39
CA LYS A 134 -22.73 28.54 5.54
C LYS A 134 -23.57 29.48 6.42
N LEU A 135 -23.33 30.79 6.32
CA LEU A 135 -24.06 31.85 7.01
C LEU A 135 -24.76 32.75 5.99
N PRO A 136 -26.07 32.97 6.09
CA PRO A 136 -26.77 33.93 5.21
C PRO A 136 -26.20 35.34 5.38
N SER A 137 -25.86 36.02 4.27
CA SER A 137 -25.33 37.37 4.32
C SER A 137 -26.28 38.38 4.93
N GLY A 138 -27.59 38.21 4.78
CA GLY A 138 -28.61 39.08 5.35
C GLY A 138 -28.63 39.11 6.87
N ILE A 139 -28.15 38.07 7.56
CA ILE A 139 -27.98 38.03 8.99
C ILE A 139 -26.75 38.86 9.40
N LEU A 140 -25.68 38.79 8.58
CA LEU A 140 -24.40 39.40 8.95
C LEU A 140 -24.29 40.88 8.55
N PHE A 141 -24.85 41.26 7.37
CA PHE A 141 -24.62 42.55 6.77
C PHE A 141 -25.93 43.25 6.36
N PRO A 142 -26.03 44.57 6.48
CA PRO A 142 -27.03 45.34 5.79
C PRO A 142 -26.91 45.19 4.26
N SER A 143 -28.00 45.46 3.55
CA SER A 143 -28.00 45.40 2.09
C SER A 143 -26.93 46.35 1.49
N GLY A 144 -26.16 45.82 0.51
CA GLY A 144 -25.09 46.59 -0.16
C GLY A 144 -23.90 46.96 0.72
N SER A 145 -23.81 46.50 1.96
CA SER A 145 -22.74 46.81 2.89
C SER A 145 -21.82 45.63 3.16
N ALA A 146 -20.57 45.90 3.50
CA ALA A 146 -19.62 44.91 4.01
C ALA A 146 -19.32 45.15 5.52
N GLU A 147 -19.99 46.08 6.16
CA GLU A 147 -19.89 46.32 7.61
C GLU A 147 -20.82 45.35 8.36
N LEU A 148 -20.27 44.65 9.39
CA LEU A 148 -21.04 43.71 10.18
C LEU A 148 -22.08 44.46 11.07
N SER A 149 -23.34 44.07 10.93
CA SER A 149 -24.39 44.55 11.83
C SER A 149 -24.15 44.07 13.28
N LYS A 150 -24.79 44.72 14.27
CA LYS A 150 -24.72 44.25 15.67
C LYS A 150 -25.19 42.79 15.80
N GLY A 151 -26.29 42.43 15.15
CA GLY A 151 -26.80 41.05 15.13
C GLY A 151 -25.83 40.10 14.44
N GLY A 152 -25.19 40.56 13.35
CA GLY A 152 -24.16 39.80 12.64
C GLY A 152 -22.92 39.54 13.50
N GLN A 153 -22.46 40.55 14.26
CA GLN A 153 -21.34 40.38 15.18
C GLN A 153 -21.64 39.35 16.28
N THR A 154 -22.87 39.38 16.84
CA THR A 154 -23.29 38.38 17.83
C THR A 154 -23.34 36.96 17.21
N ALA A 155 -24.00 36.80 16.06
CA ALA A 155 -24.10 35.52 15.42
C ALA A 155 -22.74 34.94 15.02
N LEU A 156 -21.84 35.80 14.51
CA LEU A 156 -20.48 35.40 14.16
C LEU A 156 -19.64 35.09 15.40
N GLY A 157 -19.79 35.82 16.52
CA GLY A 157 -19.13 35.56 17.78
C GLY A 157 -19.44 34.17 18.34
N ASP A 158 -20.72 33.73 18.24
CA ASP A 158 -21.13 32.37 18.62
C ASP A 158 -20.39 31.30 17.78
N VAL A 159 -20.23 31.54 16.48
CA VAL A 159 -19.48 30.64 15.58
C VAL A 159 -17.99 30.65 15.95
N VAL A 160 -17.38 31.81 16.12
CA VAL A 160 -15.95 31.96 16.44
C VAL A 160 -15.62 31.28 17.77
N ASN A 161 -16.49 31.36 18.78
CA ASN A 161 -16.30 30.70 20.07
C ASN A 161 -16.19 29.18 19.94
N ILE A 162 -16.93 28.58 19.01
CA ILE A 162 -16.79 27.15 18.69
C ILE A 162 -15.51 26.90 17.92
N LEU A 163 -15.19 27.71 16.91
CA LEU A 163 -13.99 27.56 16.08
C LEU A 163 -12.68 27.74 16.87
N LYS A 164 -12.69 28.53 17.95
CA LYS A 164 -11.52 28.65 18.85
C LYS A 164 -11.05 27.33 19.47
N GLN A 165 -11.88 26.30 19.48
CA GLN A 165 -11.48 24.97 19.94
C GLN A 165 -10.66 24.20 18.89
N PHE A 166 -10.53 24.78 17.67
CA PHE A 166 -9.83 24.20 16.51
C PHE A 166 -8.82 25.21 15.94
N GLN A 167 -8.09 25.90 16.83
CA GLN A 167 -7.13 26.95 16.43
C GLN A 167 -5.90 26.43 15.67
N ASP A 168 -5.65 25.14 15.70
CA ASP A 168 -4.65 24.43 14.91
C ASP A 168 -5.06 24.26 13.43
N ARG A 169 -6.36 24.42 13.13
CA ARG A 169 -6.91 24.26 11.79
C ARG A 169 -6.91 25.59 11.04
N ARG A 170 -6.75 25.49 9.70
CA ARG A 170 -6.86 26.64 8.80
C ARG A 170 -8.26 26.76 8.23
N PHE A 171 -8.73 28.00 8.08
CA PHE A 171 -10.03 28.31 7.51
C PHE A 171 -9.91 29.34 6.40
N VAL A 172 -10.72 29.17 5.36
CA VAL A 172 -10.93 30.18 4.33
C VAL A 172 -12.33 30.75 4.51
N VAL A 173 -12.43 32.06 4.68
CA VAL A 173 -13.71 32.77 4.66
C VAL A 173 -13.99 33.20 3.23
N ALA A 174 -15.08 32.68 2.65
CA ALA A 174 -15.48 32.94 1.28
C ALA A 174 -16.77 33.75 1.25
N GLY A 175 -16.77 34.86 0.52
CA GLY A 175 -17.94 35.72 0.28
C GLY A 175 -18.55 35.42 -1.08
N HIS A 176 -19.89 35.34 -1.12
CA HIS A 176 -20.68 35.10 -2.32
C HIS A 176 -21.82 36.11 -2.42
N THR A 177 -22.23 36.45 -3.63
CA THR A 177 -23.39 37.29 -3.92
C THR A 177 -24.38 36.52 -4.82
N ASP A 178 -25.54 37.08 -5.00
CA ASP A 178 -26.41 36.73 -6.12
C ASP A 178 -25.91 37.40 -7.43
N ASN A 179 -26.66 37.22 -8.50
CA ASN A 179 -26.34 37.81 -9.81
C ASN A 179 -26.88 39.24 -10.02
N GLN A 180 -27.44 39.88 -8.97
CA GLN A 180 -27.86 41.27 -9.09
C GLN A 180 -26.63 42.17 -9.09
N PRO A 181 -26.45 43.02 -10.13
CA PRO A 181 -25.30 43.88 -10.22
C PRO A 181 -25.28 44.91 -9.09
N ILE A 182 -24.15 45.03 -8.39
CA ILE A 182 -23.91 46.13 -7.48
C ILE A 182 -22.94 47.16 -8.13
N LYS A 183 -23.27 48.43 -8.02
CA LYS A 183 -22.39 49.51 -8.41
C LYS A 183 -22.61 50.67 -7.44
N THR A 184 -21.72 50.83 -6.49
CA THR A 184 -21.73 51.92 -5.51
C THR A 184 -20.40 52.64 -5.57
N HIS A 185 -20.26 53.70 -4.80
CA HIS A 185 -18.97 54.39 -4.65
C HIS A 185 -17.90 53.46 -4.05
N GLU A 186 -18.33 52.56 -3.14
CA GLU A 186 -17.44 51.63 -2.41
C GLU A 186 -17.17 50.36 -3.20
N PHE A 187 -18.20 49.78 -3.85
CA PHE A 187 -18.09 48.50 -4.54
C PHE A 187 -18.41 48.64 -6.04
N LYS A 188 -17.40 48.42 -6.90
CA LYS A 188 -17.54 48.52 -8.34
C LYS A 188 -18.35 47.37 -8.95
N ASN A 189 -18.32 46.19 -8.35
CA ASN A 189 -19.05 44.98 -8.76
C ASN A 189 -19.13 43.96 -7.61
N ASN A 190 -19.76 42.83 -7.89
CA ASN A 190 -19.95 41.75 -6.92
C ASN A 190 -18.63 41.11 -6.41
N TRP A 191 -17.55 41.17 -7.18
CA TRP A 191 -16.23 40.73 -6.70
C TRP A 191 -15.72 41.57 -5.52
N TYR A 192 -15.83 42.92 -5.63
CA TYR A 192 -15.42 43.80 -4.54
C TYR A 192 -16.25 43.62 -3.29
N LEU A 193 -17.59 43.54 -3.45
CA LEU A 193 -18.50 43.35 -2.30
C LEU A 193 -18.23 42.03 -1.59
N SER A 194 -18.14 40.92 -2.33
CA SER A 194 -17.93 39.60 -1.74
C SER A 194 -16.60 39.48 -1.02
N THR A 195 -15.53 40.03 -1.62
CA THR A 195 -14.18 40.07 -1.00
C THR A 195 -14.16 40.94 0.25
N ALA A 196 -14.78 42.12 0.20
CA ALA A 196 -14.86 43.03 1.35
C ALA A 196 -15.63 42.37 2.52
N ARG A 197 -16.74 41.69 2.26
CA ARG A 197 -17.51 40.95 3.26
C ARG A 197 -16.69 39.81 3.89
N ALA A 198 -16.00 39.03 3.08
CA ALA A 198 -15.10 37.97 3.58
C ALA A 198 -14.00 38.56 4.48
N ASN A 199 -13.40 39.66 4.07
CA ASN A 199 -12.37 40.33 4.85
C ASN A 199 -12.92 40.88 6.18
N SER A 200 -14.13 41.50 6.21
CA SER A 200 -14.75 41.95 7.44
C SER A 200 -14.99 40.83 8.43
N VAL A 201 -15.38 39.65 7.98
CA VAL A 201 -15.50 38.45 8.82
C VAL A 201 -14.14 38.01 9.36
N VAL A 202 -13.11 37.93 8.51
CA VAL A 202 -11.75 37.58 8.95
C VAL A 202 -11.24 38.57 10.02
N GLN A 203 -11.40 39.87 9.79
CA GLN A 203 -10.99 40.89 10.77
C GLN A 203 -11.74 40.76 12.10
N PHE A 204 -13.03 40.47 12.05
CA PHE A 204 -13.81 40.21 13.25
C PHE A 204 -13.29 38.96 13.99
N MET A 205 -13.02 37.84 13.28
CA MET A 205 -12.48 36.62 13.87
C MET A 205 -11.12 36.86 14.55
N ILE A 206 -10.24 37.65 13.92
CA ILE A 206 -8.92 38.03 14.48
C ILE A 206 -9.13 38.86 15.76
N LYS A 207 -9.99 39.89 15.72
CA LYS A 207 -10.31 40.73 16.86
C LYS A 207 -10.88 39.93 18.02
N ASP A 208 -11.66 38.91 17.71
CA ASP A 208 -12.24 37.99 18.72
C ASP A 208 -11.25 36.90 19.16
N GLY A 209 -9.98 36.98 18.76
CA GLY A 209 -8.87 36.15 19.26
C GLY A 209 -8.58 34.88 18.46
N PHE A 210 -9.10 34.75 17.24
CA PHE A 210 -8.68 33.63 16.35
C PHE A 210 -7.31 33.93 15.72
N PRO A 211 -6.38 32.95 15.61
CA PRO A 211 -5.05 33.16 15.05
C PRO A 211 -5.07 33.60 13.58
N ALA A 212 -4.57 34.79 13.27
CA ALA A 212 -4.56 35.36 11.92
C ALA A 212 -3.86 34.48 10.89
N LYS A 213 -2.78 33.77 11.31
CA LYS A 213 -2.02 32.86 10.43
C LYS A 213 -2.85 31.68 9.87
N ASN A 214 -3.98 31.39 10.49
CA ASN A 214 -4.86 30.28 10.15
C ASN A 214 -6.12 30.74 9.41
N LEU A 215 -6.18 32.00 8.97
CA LEU A 215 -7.31 32.59 8.25
C LEU A 215 -6.89 33.08 6.88
N ALA A 216 -7.76 32.91 5.89
CA ALA A 216 -7.69 33.55 4.59
C ALA A 216 -9.07 34.09 4.20
N ALA A 217 -9.11 35.16 3.40
CA ALA A 217 -10.33 35.72 2.82
C ALA A 217 -10.34 35.47 1.30
N ALA A 218 -11.50 35.10 0.76
CA ALA A 218 -11.74 34.93 -0.67
C ALA A 218 -13.08 35.55 -1.06
N GLY A 219 -13.17 36.16 -2.24
CA GLY A 219 -14.42 36.62 -2.81
C GLY A 219 -14.72 35.82 -4.09
N TYR A 220 -15.92 35.33 -4.26
CA TYR A 220 -16.35 34.58 -5.45
C TYR A 220 -17.33 35.38 -6.32
N GLY A 221 -17.83 36.53 -5.81
CA GLY A 221 -18.87 37.27 -6.52
C GLY A 221 -20.13 36.42 -6.71
N GLU A 222 -20.71 36.50 -7.89
CA GLU A 222 -21.90 35.75 -8.34
C GLU A 222 -21.57 34.43 -9.04
N PHE A 223 -20.28 34.08 -9.17
CA PHE A 223 -19.81 33.01 -10.06
C PHE A 223 -19.73 31.63 -9.39
N ASP A 224 -20.22 31.50 -8.17
CA ASP A 224 -20.30 30.21 -7.47
C ASP A 224 -21.69 30.07 -6.80
N PRO A 225 -22.79 30.01 -7.58
CA PRO A 225 -24.14 29.91 -7.04
C PRO A 225 -24.40 28.51 -6.47
N VAL A 226 -25.21 28.45 -5.39
CA VAL A 226 -25.70 27.20 -4.78
C VAL A 226 -27.18 26.95 -5.11
N ALA A 227 -27.87 27.95 -5.67
CA ALA A 227 -29.26 27.86 -6.13
C ALA A 227 -29.45 28.72 -7.41
N PRO A 228 -30.49 28.48 -8.21
CA PRO A 228 -30.83 29.33 -9.34
C PRO A 228 -31.11 30.77 -8.87
N ASN A 229 -30.66 31.76 -9.66
CA ASN A 229 -30.85 33.18 -9.37
C ASN A 229 -32.23 33.75 -9.85
N ASP A 230 -33.07 32.93 -10.43
CA ASP A 230 -34.33 33.34 -11.08
C ASP A 230 -35.33 33.88 -10.05
N LYS A 231 -35.34 33.25 -8.86
CA LYS A 231 -36.25 33.60 -7.77
C LYS A 231 -35.47 34.18 -6.58
N GLU A 232 -36.20 34.98 -5.76
CA GLU A 232 -35.58 35.60 -4.57
C GLU A 232 -35.05 34.57 -3.60
N GLU A 233 -35.75 33.47 -3.39
CA GLU A 233 -35.34 32.40 -2.48
C GLU A 233 -33.98 31.80 -2.86
N GLY A 234 -33.73 31.67 -4.19
CA GLY A 234 -32.43 31.19 -4.70
C GLY A 234 -31.33 32.25 -4.55
N ARG A 235 -31.66 33.53 -4.81
CA ARG A 235 -30.74 34.64 -4.60
C ARG A 235 -30.32 34.79 -3.13
N GLU A 236 -31.25 34.65 -2.20
CA GLU A 236 -30.96 34.62 -0.75
C GLU A 236 -29.99 33.54 -0.37
N GLN A 237 -30.12 32.34 -0.96
CA GLN A 237 -29.19 31.26 -0.72
C GLN A 237 -27.79 31.57 -1.29
N ASN A 238 -27.71 32.29 -2.38
CA ASN A 238 -26.44 32.70 -3.02
C ASN A 238 -25.75 33.82 -2.25
N ARG A 239 -26.49 34.74 -1.64
CA ARG A 239 -25.96 35.80 -0.75
C ARG A 239 -25.54 35.19 0.59
N ARG A 240 -24.30 34.68 0.65
CA ARG A 240 -23.80 33.95 1.82
C ARG A 240 -22.33 34.21 2.10
N ILE A 241 -21.94 33.90 3.32
CA ILE A 241 -20.56 33.70 3.73
C ILE A 241 -20.36 32.23 4.01
N GLU A 242 -19.27 31.69 3.52
CA GLU A 242 -18.83 30.33 3.82
C GLU A 242 -17.54 30.39 4.64
N ILE A 243 -17.46 29.67 5.76
CA ILE A 243 -16.22 29.44 6.51
C ILE A 243 -15.83 27.98 6.24
N ILE A 244 -14.83 27.80 5.41
CA ILE A 244 -14.41 26.53 4.85
C ILE A 244 -13.22 26.01 5.64
N LEU A 245 -13.36 24.80 6.21
CA LEU A 245 -12.24 24.11 6.85
C LEU A 245 -11.28 23.58 5.77
N VAL A 246 -10.06 24.09 5.79
CA VAL A 246 -9.00 23.61 4.87
C VAL A 246 -8.52 22.24 5.35
N PRO A 247 -8.56 21.19 4.50
CA PRO A 247 -7.99 19.91 4.84
C PRO A 247 -6.48 20.04 5.12
N ASP A 248 -6.01 19.41 6.18
CA ASP A 248 -4.57 19.29 6.39
C ASP A 248 -4.03 18.19 5.47
N LEU A 249 -3.26 18.60 4.48
CA LEU A 249 -2.64 17.67 3.53
C LEU A 249 -1.62 16.75 4.21
N ALA A 250 -1.10 17.13 5.38
CA ALA A 250 -0.24 16.24 6.17
C ALA A 250 -0.99 15.03 6.77
N GLU A 251 -2.33 15.12 6.85
CA GLU A 251 -3.19 14.01 7.26
C GLU A 251 -3.57 13.05 6.09
N LEU A 252 -3.17 13.40 4.86
CA LEU A 252 -3.33 12.51 3.72
C LEU A 252 -2.15 11.54 3.70
N PRO A 253 -2.41 10.24 3.42
CA PRO A 253 -1.32 9.31 3.13
C PRO A 253 -0.49 9.89 1.98
N SER A 254 0.82 9.93 2.14
CA SER A 254 1.71 10.36 1.05
C SER A 254 1.48 9.45 -0.14
N LEU A 255 0.97 10.00 -1.25
CA LEU A 255 0.78 9.28 -2.52
C LEU A 255 2.13 8.91 -3.18
N THR A 256 3.22 9.40 -2.62
CA THR A 256 4.58 9.09 -3.04
C THR A 256 5.24 8.23 -1.96
N GLY A 257 5.34 6.94 -2.23
CA GLY A 257 6.07 5.96 -1.41
C GLY A 257 7.58 6.20 -1.35
N ASN A 258 8.02 7.48 -1.35
CA ASN A 258 9.40 7.88 -1.13
C ASN A 258 9.42 9.30 -0.59
N GLN A 259 9.64 9.42 0.73
CA GLN A 259 10.40 10.56 1.25
C GLN A 259 11.57 10.01 2.07
N PRO A 260 12.75 10.64 1.94
CA PRO A 260 14.05 10.16 2.42
C PRO A 260 14.15 10.06 3.93
#